data_1e12558d59992b1df3b38811373aff11
#
_entry.id   1e12558d59992b1df3b38811373aff11
#
_cell.length_a   1.000
_cell.length_b   1.000
_cell.length_c   1.000
_cell.angle_alpha   90.00
_cell.angle_beta   90.00
_cell.angle_gamma   90.00
#
_symmetry.space_group_name_H-M   'P 1'
#
loop_
_entity.id
_entity.type
_entity.pdbx_description
1 polymer ?
#
loop_
_entity_poly.entity_id
_entity_poly.type
_entity_poly.pdbx_seq_one_letter_code
_entity_poly.pdbx_strand_id
1 'polypeptide(L)'
;VLFNLFRGSGLTGLSGIAPVRGRIIRPLLWAQRSEIQTWLRQQGQDWVEDSTNQESEYSRNWLRNELLPAVEERLNAQAVRHIDQAGRRIRQADAYLEEVAEEWLQKHAPDGKADAGALAEQAEIVQGYIVRRLFLKSKMPLRDVTETHVQAVRELLHQGTGKSISLPHGFRAVNIYGFLEVRPLSHPGERKGVLL
;
A
#
# COMPACT_ATOMS: atom_id res chain seq x y z
N VAL A 1 -4.31 -11.04 4.69
CA VAL A 1 -4.81 -10.13 5.73
C VAL A 1 -4.01 -10.31 7.02
N LEU A 2 -4.21 -11.41 7.79
CA LEU A 2 -3.58 -11.61 9.11
C LEU A 2 -2.06 -11.48 9.11
N PHE A 3 -1.37 -12.10 8.15
CA PHE A 3 0.08 -12.00 8.04
C PHE A 3 0.56 -10.55 7.93
N ASN A 4 -0.15 -9.72 7.16
CA ASN A 4 0.17 -8.31 7.01
C ASN A 4 -0.22 -7.50 8.27
N LEU A 5 -1.31 -7.87 8.94
CA LEU A 5 -1.72 -7.25 10.21
C LEU A 5 -0.63 -7.42 11.27
N PHE A 6 -0.12 -8.65 11.45
CA PHE A 6 0.95 -8.92 12.42
C PHE A 6 2.29 -8.24 12.10
N ARG A 7 2.47 -7.81 10.85
CA ARG A 7 3.64 -7.03 10.41
C ARG A 7 3.43 -5.53 10.46
N GLY A 8 2.29 -5.05 10.98
CA GLY A 8 1.98 -3.63 11.08
C GLY A 8 1.70 -2.96 9.74
N SER A 9 1.18 -3.69 8.75
CA SER A 9 0.83 -3.11 7.46
C SER A 9 -0.37 -2.16 7.58
N GLY A 10 -0.34 -1.06 6.83
CA GLY A 10 -1.49 -0.15 6.66
C GLY A 10 -2.61 -0.75 5.81
N LEU A 11 -3.63 0.07 5.49
CA LEU A 11 -4.85 -0.38 4.79
C LEU A 11 -4.56 -1.14 3.49
N THR A 12 -3.63 -0.65 2.67
CA THR A 12 -3.24 -1.30 1.41
C THR A 12 -2.75 -2.73 1.63
N GLY A 13 -1.93 -2.98 2.67
CA GLY A 13 -1.48 -4.32 3.02
C GLY A 13 -2.58 -5.21 3.59
N LEU A 14 -3.52 -4.62 4.34
CA LEU A 14 -4.66 -5.31 4.95
C LEU A 14 -5.78 -5.62 3.95
N SER A 15 -5.84 -4.93 2.82
CA SER A 15 -6.82 -5.16 1.76
C SER A 15 -6.71 -6.57 1.14
N GLY A 16 -5.63 -7.30 1.43
CA GLY A 16 -5.38 -8.64 0.92
C GLY A 16 -5.02 -8.66 -0.58
N ILE A 17 -5.22 -9.80 -1.22
CA ILE A 17 -4.92 -9.97 -2.64
C ILE A 17 -6.08 -9.40 -3.47
N ALA A 18 -5.78 -8.46 -4.38
CA ALA A 18 -6.77 -7.89 -5.27
C ALA A 18 -7.22 -8.90 -6.35
N PRO A 19 -8.53 -8.98 -6.69
CA PRO A 19 -9.03 -9.82 -7.78
C PRO A 19 -8.42 -9.48 -9.13
N VAL A 20 -8.15 -8.20 -9.35
CA VAL A 20 -7.49 -7.68 -10.55
C VAL A 20 -6.33 -6.79 -10.13
N ARG A 21 -5.16 -6.99 -10.76
CA ARG A 21 -3.99 -6.13 -10.58
C ARG A 21 -3.26 -5.96 -11.89
N GLY A 22 -3.43 -4.83 -12.53
CA GLY A 22 -2.93 -4.60 -13.88
C GLY A 22 -3.50 -5.62 -14.87
N ARG A 23 -2.63 -6.45 -15.47
CA ARG A 23 -3.03 -7.50 -16.42
C ARG A 23 -3.33 -8.85 -15.76
N ILE A 24 -3.18 -8.96 -14.46
CA ILE A 24 -3.39 -10.22 -13.72
C ILE A 24 -4.81 -10.22 -13.18
N ILE A 25 -5.60 -11.24 -13.58
CA ILE A 25 -6.92 -11.54 -13.01
C ILE A 25 -6.85 -12.82 -12.17
N ARG A 26 -7.64 -12.89 -11.10
CA ARG A 26 -7.69 -14.02 -10.17
C ARG A 26 -9.14 -14.46 -9.96
N PRO A 27 -9.71 -15.21 -10.92
CA PRO A 27 -11.13 -15.52 -10.93
C PRO A 27 -11.56 -16.44 -9.77
N LEU A 28 -10.64 -17.22 -9.17
CA LEU A 28 -10.94 -18.18 -8.11
C LEU A 28 -10.69 -17.65 -6.68
N LEU A 29 -10.46 -16.34 -6.48
CA LEU A 29 -10.25 -15.79 -5.15
C LEU A 29 -11.45 -15.92 -4.20
N TRP A 30 -12.65 -16.11 -4.74
CA TRP A 30 -13.89 -16.28 -3.96
C TRP A 30 -14.11 -17.72 -3.51
N ALA A 31 -13.49 -18.70 -4.18
CA ALA A 31 -13.69 -20.13 -3.94
C ALA A 31 -12.73 -20.68 -2.89
N GLN A 32 -13.22 -21.56 -2.02
CA GLN A 32 -12.38 -22.29 -1.09
C GLN A 32 -11.66 -23.43 -1.82
N ARG A 33 -10.44 -23.74 -1.40
CA ARG A 33 -9.65 -24.85 -1.99
C ARG A 33 -10.40 -26.18 -1.90
N SER A 34 -11.07 -26.44 -0.81
CA SER A 34 -11.87 -27.67 -0.60
C SER A 34 -13.03 -27.78 -1.60
N GLU A 35 -13.70 -26.65 -1.91
CA GLU A 35 -14.79 -26.62 -2.89
C GLU A 35 -14.27 -26.91 -4.29
N ILE A 36 -13.12 -26.31 -4.66
CA ILE A 36 -12.46 -26.55 -5.96
C ILE A 36 -12.05 -28.02 -6.08
N GLN A 37 -11.42 -28.58 -5.06
CA GLN A 37 -11.01 -29.99 -5.07
C GLN A 37 -12.20 -30.95 -5.15
N THR A 38 -13.29 -30.66 -4.45
CA THR A 38 -14.52 -31.44 -4.52
C THR A 38 -15.13 -31.41 -5.90
N TRP A 39 -15.19 -30.22 -6.51
CA TRP A 39 -15.68 -30.07 -7.88
C TRP A 39 -14.81 -30.81 -8.89
N LEU A 40 -13.48 -30.72 -8.80
CA LEU A 40 -12.54 -31.45 -9.68
C LEU A 40 -12.73 -32.96 -9.56
N ARG A 41 -12.89 -33.51 -8.33
CA ARG A 41 -13.19 -34.95 -8.15
C ARG A 41 -14.48 -35.35 -8.85
N GLN A 42 -15.54 -34.53 -8.75
CA GLN A 42 -16.82 -34.81 -9.41
C GLN A 42 -16.70 -34.81 -10.94
N GLN A 43 -15.76 -34.02 -11.50
CA GLN A 43 -15.46 -33.99 -12.95
C GLN A 43 -14.46 -35.07 -13.37
N GLY A 44 -13.95 -35.91 -12.48
CA GLY A 44 -12.91 -36.88 -12.77
C GLY A 44 -11.58 -36.27 -13.17
N GLN A 45 -11.33 -35.01 -12.79
CA GLN A 45 -10.14 -34.25 -13.14
C GLN A 45 -9.10 -34.32 -12.04
N ASP A 46 -7.91 -34.82 -12.37
CA ASP A 46 -6.77 -34.82 -11.47
C ASP A 46 -6.14 -33.41 -11.37
N TRP A 47 -5.48 -33.13 -10.24
CA TRP A 47 -4.69 -31.95 -10.01
C TRP A 47 -3.33 -32.26 -9.40
N VAL A 48 -2.37 -31.43 -9.63
CA VAL A 48 -1.03 -31.53 -9.05
C VAL A 48 -0.98 -30.73 -7.75
N GLU A 49 -0.51 -31.33 -6.68
CA GLU A 49 -0.13 -30.62 -5.47
C GLU A 49 1.34 -30.21 -5.56
N ASP A 50 1.58 -28.91 -5.55
CA ASP A 50 2.93 -28.36 -5.52
C ASP A 50 3.56 -28.63 -4.14
N SER A 51 4.55 -29.52 -4.10
CA SER A 51 5.28 -29.89 -2.89
C SER A 51 6.06 -28.73 -2.26
N THR A 52 6.43 -27.72 -3.07
CA THR A 52 7.11 -26.51 -2.57
C THR A 52 6.21 -25.65 -1.69
N ASN A 53 4.90 -25.85 -1.73
CA ASN A 53 3.96 -25.24 -0.79
C ASN A 53 4.14 -25.70 0.66
N GLN A 54 4.88 -26.77 0.91
CA GLN A 54 5.19 -27.24 2.26
C GLN A 54 6.40 -26.52 2.87
N GLU A 55 7.32 -26.00 2.06
CA GLU A 55 8.56 -25.36 2.52
C GLU A 55 8.49 -23.84 2.55
N SER A 56 7.65 -23.22 1.72
CA SER A 56 7.61 -21.78 1.62
C SER A 56 6.80 -21.13 2.73
N GLU A 57 7.52 -20.46 3.61
CA GLU A 57 7.05 -19.55 4.64
C GLU A 57 6.35 -20.22 5.84
N TYR A 58 7.16 -20.73 6.73
CA TYR A 58 6.78 -21.26 8.06
C TYR A 58 5.64 -20.45 8.72
N SER A 59 5.70 -19.12 8.66
CA SER A 59 4.68 -18.25 9.26
C SER A 59 3.30 -18.31 8.57
N ARG A 60 3.24 -18.39 7.22
CA ARG A 60 1.95 -18.47 6.50
C ARG A 60 1.33 -19.86 6.65
N ASN A 61 2.16 -20.91 6.64
CA ASN A 61 1.71 -22.28 6.85
C ASN A 61 1.22 -22.46 8.28
N TRP A 62 1.92 -21.91 9.26
CA TRP A 62 1.46 -21.91 10.65
C TRP A 62 0.11 -21.19 10.82
N LEU A 63 -0.05 -19.99 10.23
CA LEU A 63 -1.33 -19.28 10.27
C LEU A 63 -2.48 -20.09 9.67
N ARG A 64 -2.23 -20.79 8.54
CA ARG A 64 -3.25 -21.56 7.82
C ARG A 64 -3.57 -22.88 8.51
N ASN A 65 -2.56 -23.60 8.99
CA ASN A 65 -2.69 -24.99 9.40
C ASN A 65 -2.92 -25.12 10.91
N GLU A 66 -2.52 -24.12 11.70
CA GLU A 66 -2.61 -24.17 13.15
C GLU A 66 -3.47 -23.04 13.72
N LEU A 67 -3.11 -21.78 13.46
CA LEU A 67 -3.81 -20.66 14.08
C LEU A 67 -5.27 -20.53 13.63
N LEU A 68 -5.54 -20.51 12.33
CA LEU A 68 -6.91 -20.34 11.82
C LEU A 68 -7.84 -21.47 12.24
N PRO A 69 -7.47 -22.76 12.15
CA PRO A 69 -8.30 -23.85 12.69
C PRO A 69 -8.57 -23.71 14.19
N ALA A 70 -7.55 -23.37 14.99
CA ALA A 70 -7.73 -23.15 16.42
C ALA A 70 -8.68 -21.98 16.74
N VAL A 71 -8.63 -20.92 15.95
CA VAL A 71 -9.57 -19.78 16.08
C VAL A 71 -10.98 -20.18 15.68
N GLU A 72 -11.15 -20.95 14.61
CA GLU A 72 -12.47 -21.43 14.19
C GLU A 72 -13.09 -22.39 15.19
N GLU A 73 -12.30 -23.29 15.78
CA GLU A 73 -12.75 -24.24 16.79
C GLU A 73 -13.12 -23.58 18.12
N ARG A 74 -12.27 -22.67 18.61
CA ARG A 74 -12.34 -22.17 19.99
C ARG A 74 -13.05 -20.84 20.14
N LEU A 75 -13.09 -20.03 19.07
CA LEU A 75 -13.61 -18.67 19.14
C LEU A 75 -14.82 -18.47 18.24
N ASN A 76 -14.72 -18.75 16.93
CA ASN A 76 -15.79 -18.56 15.98
C ASN A 76 -15.58 -19.40 14.72
N ALA A 77 -16.46 -20.34 14.45
CA ALA A 77 -16.43 -21.20 13.26
C ALA A 77 -16.48 -20.42 11.91
N GLN A 78 -16.84 -19.14 11.93
CA GLN A 78 -16.86 -18.29 10.75
C GLN A 78 -15.70 -17.28 10.72
N ALA A 79 -14.67 -17.44 11.55
CA ALA A 79 -13.59 -16.48 11.67
C ALA A 79 -12.90 -16.15 10.35
N VAL A 80 -12.59 -17.15 9.55
CA VAL A 80 -11.97 -16.97 8.22
C VAL A 80 -12.85 -16.14 7.30
N ARG A 81 -14.16 -16.38 7.30
CA ARG A 81 -15.13 -15.62 6.52
C ARG A 81 -15.19 -14.16 6.98
N HIS A 82 -15.19 -13.93 8.29
CA HIS A 82 -15.21 -12.57 8.84
C HIS A 82 -13.93 -11.80 8.52
N ILE A 83 -12.78 -12.47 8.55
CA ILE A 83 -11.49 -11.89 8.16
C ILE A 83 -11.49 -11.50 6.67
N ASP A 84 -12.04 -12.36 5.79
CA ASP A 84 -12.18 -12.04 4.36
C ASP A 84 -13.12 -10.84 4.14
N GLN A 85 -14.27 -10.81 4.83
CA GLN A 85 -15.20 -9.68 4.76
C GLN A 85 -14.55 -8.37 5.23
N ALA A 86 -13.79 -8.41 6.33
CA ALA A 86 -13.04 -7.26 6.81
C ALA A 86 -12.02 -6.78 5.76
N GLY A 87 -11.25 -7.70 5.17
CA GLY A 87 -10.31 -7.39 4.10
C GLY A 87 -10.97 -6.75 2.88
N ARG A 88 -12.18 -7.20 2.50
CA ARG A 88 -12.97 -6.58 1.41
C ARG A 88 -13.40 -5.15 1.74
N ARG A 89 -13.86 -4.89 2.97
CA ARG A 89 -14.26 -3.54 3.41
C ARG A 89 -13.05 -2.61 3.48
N ILE A 90 -11.93 -3.10 3.99
CA ILE A 90 -10.66 -2.36 4.00
C ILE A 90 -10.24 -1.99 2.58
N ARG A 91 -10.37 -2.90 1.62
CA ARG A 91 -10.06 -2.61 0.21
C ARG A 91 -10.93 -1.51 -0.39
N GLN A 92 -12.22 -1.49 -0.05
CA GLN A 92 -13.13 -0.42 -0.50
C GLN A 92 -12.73 0.93 0.10
N ALA A 93 -12.38 0.96 1.39
CA ALA A 93 -11.91 2.18 2.04
C ALA A 93 -10.56 2.65 1.47
N ASP A 94 -9.61 1.73 1.23
CA ASP A 94 -8.31 2.01 0.62
C ASP A 94 -8.48 2.61 -0.79
N ALA A 95 -9.35 2.01 -1.63
CA ALA A 95 -9.64 2.52 -2.96
C ALA A 95 -10.27 3.91 -2.94
N TYR A 96 -11.21 4.16 -2.04
CA TYR A 96 -11.82 5.48 -1.87
C TYR A 96 -10.79 6.55 -1.44
N LEU A 97 -9.91 6.23 -0.50
CA LEU A 97 -8.86 7.16 -0.06
C LEU A 97 -7.83 7.44 -1.17
N GLU A 98 -7.52 6.45 -2.00
CA GLU A 98 -6.69 6.63 -3.19
C GLU A 98 -7.37 7.57 -4.22
N GLU A 99 -8.67 7.44 -4.44
CA GLU A 99 -9.45 8.31 -5.31
C GLU A 99 -9.47 9.75 -4.79
N VAL A 100 -9.81 9.95 -3.51
CA VAL A 100 -9.78 11.26 -2.85
C VAL A 100 -8.41 11.93 -2.97
N ALA A 101 -7.33 11.18 -2.76
CA ALA A 101 -5.99 11.71 -2.88
C ALA A 101 -5.64 12.11 -4.33
N GLU A 102 -6.07 11.33 -5.32
CA GLU A 102 -5.84 11.64 -6.74
C GLU A 102 -6.61 12.87 -7.18
N GLU A 103 -7.90 12.99 -6.81
CA GLU A 103 -8.72 14.17 -7.09
C GLU A 103 -8.13 15.44 -6.45
N TRP A 104 -7.68 15.31 -5.21
CA TRP A 104 -7.02 16.41 -4.51
C TRP A 104 -5.75 16.86 -5.25
N LEU A 105 -4.90 15.92 -5.67
CA LEU A 105 -3.67 16.22 -6.40
C LEU A 105 -3.93 16.86 -7.78
N GLN A 106 -4.98 16.45 -8.46
CA GLN A 106 -5.37 17.08 -9.73
C GLN A 106 -5.72 18.55 -9.54
N LYS A 107 -6.36 18.89 -8.44
CA LYS A 107 -6.78 20.26 -8.11
C LYS A 107 -5.67 21.13 -7.53
N HIS A 108 -4.84 20.56 -6.64
CA HIS A 108 -3.90 21.33 -5.80
C HIS A 108 -2.42 21.06 -6.11
N ALA A 109 -2.12 20.20 -7.08
CA ALA A 109 -0.75 19.88 -7.49
C ALA A 109 -0.64 19.58 -9.00
N PRO A 110 -1.18 20.46 -9.91
CA PRO A 110 -1.18 20.19 -11.36
C PRO A 110 0.25 20.05 -11.91
N ASP A 111 1.20 20.80 -11.36
CA ASP A 111 2.61 20.82 -11.78
C ASP A 111 3.50 19.91 -10.90
N GLY A 112 2.90 19.02 -10.10
CA GLY A 112 3.64 18.15 -9.18
C GLY A 112 4.13 18.84 -7.90
N LYS A 113 3.72 20.11 -7.68
CA LYS A 113 3.97 20.87 -6.46
C LYS A 113 2.67 21.01 -5.69
N ALA A 114 2.58 20.36 -4.54
CA ALA A 114 1.37 20.35 -3.73
C ALA A 114 1.31 21.61 -2.84
N ASP A 115 0.17 22.29 -2.82
CA ASP A 115 -0.08 23.37 -1.87
C ASP A 115 -0.02 22.82 -0.44
N ALA A 116 0.99 23.26 0.33
CA ALA A 116 1.25 22.75 1.67
C ALA A 116 0.17 23.19 2.67
N GLY A 117 -0.42 24.36 2.50
CA GLY A 117 -1.52 24.87 3.33
C GLY A 117 -2.78 24.03 3.12
N ALA A 118 -3.21 23.88 1.86
CA ALA A 118 -4.38 23.06 1.53
C ALA A 118 -4.18 21.59 1.91
N LEU A 119 -2.95 21.07 1.85
CA LEU A 119 -2.64 19.71 2.30
C LEU A 119 -2.74 19.58 3.82
N ALA A 120 -2.26 20.55 4.58
CA ALA A 120 -2.32 20.54 6.04
C ALA A 120 -3.75 20.58 6.60
N GLU A 121 -4.72 21.13 5.84
CA GLU A 121 -6.14 21.16 6.20
C GLU A 121 -6.84 19.80 6.03
N GLN A 122 -6.23 18.85 5.33
CA GLN A 122 -6.83 17.53 5.12
C GLN A 122 -6.74 16.68 6.39
N ALA A 123 -7.67 15.71 6.53
CA ALA A 123 -7.57 14.70 7.58
C ALA A 123 -6.25 13.93 7.46
N GLU A 124 -5.65 13.57 8.58
CA GLU A 124 -4.32 12.91 8.62
C GLU A 124 -4.18 11.70 7.70
N ILE A 125 -5.22 10.86 7.66
CA ILE A 125 -5.22 9.69 6.79
C ILE A 125 -5.16 10.10 5.31
N VAL A 126 -5.89 11.14 4.92
CA VAL A 126 -5.90 11.66 3.53
C VAL A 126 -4.55 12.28 3.19
N GLN A 127 -3.94 13.04 4.10
CA GLN A 127 -2.58 13.56 3.93
C GLN A 127 -1.58 12.44 3.59
N GLY A 128 -1.66 11.31 4.32
CA GLY A 128 -0.79 10.16 4.08
C GLY A 128 -0.94 9.58 2.67
N TYR A 129 -2.16 9.48 2.16
CA TYR A 129 -2.43 9.02 0.78
C TYR A 129 -1.94 10.03 -0.25
N ILE A 130 -2.20 11.32 -0.06
CA ILE A 130 -1.71 12.40 -0.94
C ILE A 130 -0.17 12.37 -1.03
N VAL A 131 0.52 12.26 0.10
CA VAL A 131 1.99 12.20 0.14
C VAL A 131 2.52 10.98 -0.63
N ARG A 132 1.92 9.80 -0.45
CA ARG A 132 2.32 8.59 -1.19
C ARG A 132 2.08 8.73 -2.69
N ARG A 133 0.96 9.32 -3.09
CA ARG A 133 0.65 9.63 -4.49
C ARG A 133 1.61 10.66 -5.08
N LEU A 134 2.01 11.66 -4.31
CA LEU A 134 3.01 12.65 -4.73
C LEU A 134 4.37 11.98 -4.98
N PHE A 135 4.78 10.99 -4.16
CA PHE A 135 5.97 10.19 -4.42
C PHE A 135 5.90 9.49 -5.78
N LEU A 136 4.77 8.84 -6.09
CA LEU A 136 4.57 8.15 -7.38
C LEU A 136 4.57 9.12 -8.56
N LYS A 137 3.91 10.28 -8.44
CA LYS A 137 3.91 11.33 -9.49
C LYS A 137 5.32 11.86 -9.75
N SER A 138 6.15 11.92 -8.73
CA SER A 138 7.57 12.28 -8.84
C SER A 138 8.45 11.12 -9.35
N LYS A 139 7.87 9.99 -9.74
CA LYS A 139 8.56 8.78 -10.19
C LYS A 139 9.44 8.12 -9.12
N MET A 140 9.19 8.43 -7.85
CA MET A 140 9.86 7.80 -6.72
C MET A 140 9.23 6.42 -6.45
N PRO A 141 10.03 5.34 -6.39
CA PRO A 141 9.53 4.02 -6.01
C PRO A 141 9.01 4.01 -4.58
N LEU A 142 7.87 3.36 -4.32
CA LEU A 142 7.36 3.20 -2.96
C LEU A 142 8.03 2.04 -2.18
N ARG A 143 8.91 1.27 -2.83
CA ARG A 143 9.71 0.28 -2.13
C ARG A 143 10.54 1.00 -1.06
N ASP A 144 10.66 0.40 0.12
CA ASP A 144 11.37 0.95 1.28
C ASP A 144 10.80 2.27 1.86
N VAL A 145 9.66 2.74 1.35
CA VAL A 145 8.91 3.85 1.96
C VAL A 145 8.10 3.30 3.14
N THR A 146 8.43 3.76 4.33
CA THR A 146 7.75 3.42 5.57
C THR A 146 6.78 4.54 5.99
N GLU A 147 5.94 4.26 6.98
CA GLU A 147 5.07 5.28 7.59
C GLU A 147 5.88 6.43 8.20
N THR A 148 7.08 6.16 8.71
CA THR A 148 7.99 7.19 9.24
C THR A 148 8.35 8.23 8.18
N HIS A 149 8.57 7.83 6.92
CA HIS A 149 8.85 8.76 5.84
C HIS A 149 7.64 9.63 5.50
N VAL A 150 6.44 9.04 5.49
CA VAL A 150 5.19 9.77 5.24
C VAL A 150 4.93 10.77 6.36
N GLN A 151 5.09 10.35 7.62
CA GLN A 151 4.94 11.20 8.79
C GLN A 151 5.93 12.36 8.76
N ALA A 152 7.20 12.11 8.47
CA ALA A 152 8.22 13.15 8.38
C ALA A 152 7.87 14.21 7.30
N VAL A 153 7.31 13.78 6.17
CA VAL A 153 6.83 14.72 5.13
C VAL A 153 5.61 15.50 5.60
N ARG A 154 4.69 14.90 6.37
CA ARG A 154 3.56 15.61 6.98
C ARG A 154 4.04 16.66 7.99
N GLU A 155 5.03 16.34 8.81
CA GLU A 155 5.64 17.30 9.74
C GLU A 155 6.31 18.48 9.01
N LEU A 156 6.85 18.23 7.82
CA LEU A 156 7.43 19.29 6.98
C LEU A 156 6.39 20.36 6.57
N LEU A 157 5.10 20.02 6.49
CA LEU A 157 4.03 20.98 6.17
C LEU A 157 3.96 22.12 7.18
N HIS A 158 4.29 21.86 8.44
CA HIS A 158 4.26 22.80 9.55
C HIS A 158 5.59 23.52 9.77
N GLN A 159 6.61 23.19 8.96
CA GLN A 159 7.93 23.81 9.03
C GLN A 159 8.03 24.95 8.00
N GLY A 160 8.85 25.94 8.32
CA GLY A 160 9.06 27.09 7.44
C GLY A 160 9.68 26.73 6.09
N THR A 161 9.61 27.65 5.15
CA THR A 161 10.18 27.54 3.80
C THR A 161 11.68 27.15 3.82
N GLY A 162 12.11 26.36 2.83
CA GLY A 162 13.49 25.91 2.67
C GLY A 162 13.87 24.66 3.47
N LYS A 163 12.98 24.13 4.31
CA LYS A 163 13.19 22.88 5.01
C LYS A 163 13.02 21.70 4.06
N SER A 164 13.81 20.63 4.29
CA SER A 164 13.77 19.43 3.47
C SER A 164 14.05 18.16 4.27
N ILE A 165 13.54 17.07 3.78
CA ILE A 165 13.69 15.73 4.36
C ILE A 165 14.22 14.78 3.28
N SER A 166 15.25 14.01 3.62
CA SER A 166 15.75 12.95 2.77
C SER A 166 14.78 11.75 2.73
N LEU A 167 14.57 11.23 1.55
CA LEU A 167 13.69 10.10 1.28
C LEU A 167 14.51 8.95 0.65
N PRO A 168 13.99 7.71 0.65
CA PRO A 168 14.62 6.58 -0.03
C PRO A 168 14.91 6.85 -1.51
N HIS A 169 15.76 6.03 -2.10
CA HIS A 169 16.11 6.06 -3.53
C HIS A 169 16.72 7.37 -4.03
N GLY A 170 17.35 8.16 -3.14
CA GLY A 170 17.97 9.41 -3.54
C GLY A 170 16.98 10.54 -3.85
N PHE A 171 15.80 10.51 -3.23
CA PHE A 171 14.83 11.59 -3.29
C PHE A 171 14.87 12.47 -2.03
N ARG A 172 14.24 13.62 -2.12
CA ARG A 172 13.94 14.49 -0.99
C ARG A 172 12.58 15.17 -1.17
N ALA A 173 11.90 15.42 -0.06
CA ALA A 173 10.77 16.32 0.02
C ALA A 173 11.24 17.68 0.49
N VAL A 174 10.73 18.76 -0.09
CA VAL A 174 11.11 20.16 0.22
C VAL A 174 9.86 21.01 0.33
N ASN A 175 9.79 21.84 1.35
CA ASN A 175 8.78 22.92 1.44
C ASN A 175 9.41 24.21 0.90
N ILE A 176 8.92 24.70 -0.24
CA ILE A 176 9.42 25.91 -0.91
C ILE A 176 8.25 26.86 -1.12
N TYR A 177 8.29 28.01 -0.44
CA TYR A 177 7.28 29.07 -0.55
C TYR A 177 5.83 28.57 -0.41
N GLY A 178 5.59 27.65 0.52
CA GLY A 178 4.26 27.08 0.77
C GLY A 178 3.86 25.93 -0.17
N PHE A 179 4.80 25.42 -0.97
CA PHE A 179 4.58 24.25 -1.82
C PHE A 179 5.47 23.08 -1.38
N LEU A 180 4.87 21.93 -1.23
CA LEU A 180 5.56 20.66 -1.04
C LEU A 180 5.94 20.07 -2.39
N GLU A 181 7.22 19.84 -2.60
CA GLU A 181 7.78 19.23 -3.81
C GLU A 181 8.60 18.00 -3.43
N VAL A 182 8.45 16.92 -4.21
CA VAL A 182 9.29 15.72 -4.10
C VAL A 182 10.15 15.63 -5.35
N ARG A 183 11.47 15.53 -5.18
CA ARG A 183 12.41 15.54 -6.30
C ARG A 183 13.64 14.70 -6.02
N PRO A 184 14.34 14.20 -7.05
CA PRO A 184 15.64 13.56 -6.88
C PRO A 184 16.63 14.51 -6.19
N LEU A 185 17.53 13.94 -5.39
CA LEU A 185 18.73 14.66 -4.95
C LEU A 185 19.57 14.91 -6.21
N SER A 186 19.74 16.18 -6.60
CA SER A 186 20.71 16.53 -7.64
C SER A 186 22.10 16.09 -7.17
N HIS A 187 22.79 15.26 -7.97
CA HIS A 187 24.21 15.01 -7.73
C HIS A 187 24.97 16.35 -7.81
N PRO A 188 26.00 16.59 -6.95
CA PRO A 188 26.74 17.84 -6.93
C PRO A 188 27.58 18.12 -8.20
N GLY A 189 27.29 17.46 -9.33
CA GLY A 189 27.98 17.58 -10.61
C GLY A 189 27.27 18.35 -11.72
N GLU A 190 25.96 18.63 -11.61
CA GLU A 190 25.24 19.40 -12.63
C GLU A 190 25.02 20.87 -12.21
N ARG A 191 26.10 21.60 -12.05
CA ARG A 191 26.03 23.07 -12.25
C ARG A 191 25.92 23.29 -13.76
N LYS A 192 24.70 23.48 -14.28
CA LYS A 192 24.54 24.10 -15.59
C LYS A 192 25.23 25.45 -15.50
N GLY A 193 26.32 25.58 -16.25
CA GLY A 193 27.03 26.85 -16.39
C GLY A 193 26.05 27.92 -16.83
N VAL A 194 25.99 28.99 -16.07
CA VAL A 194 25.46 30.26 -16.52
C VAL A 194 26.50 30.76 -17.52
N LEU A 195 26.21 30.66 -18.83
CA LEU A 195 26.89 31.44 -19.86
C LEU A 195 26.48 32.90 -19.66
N LEU A 196 27.46 33.71 -19.36
CA LEU A 196 27.42 35.19 -19.41
C LEU A 196 27.13 35.66 -20.83
#